data_eab6e64e642a588b07de4c15d48e09a9
#
_entry.id   eab6e64e642a588b07de4c15d48e09a9
#
_cell.length_a   1.000
_cell.length_b   1.000
_cell.length_c   1.000
_cell.angle_alpha   90.00
_cell.angle_beta   90.00
_cell.angle_gamma   90.00
#
_symmetry.space_group_name_H-M   'P 1'
#
loop_
_entity.id
_entity.type
_entity.pdbx_description
1 polymer ?
#
loop_
_entity_poly.entity_id
_entity_poly.type
_entity_poly.pdbx_seq_one_letter_code
_entity_poly.pdbx_strand_id
1 'polypeptide(L)'
;MVGKACGVEGIRPGIYCEPRMSTVGSQDTTGPMTRDELKELACLGFNSDLVMQSFCHTAAYPLPKDIEMQHSLPEFIQTRGGVALKPGDGIIHSWLNRMLLPDMVGTGGDSHTRFPLGISFPAGSGLVAFGAALGAVSYTHLRAHETR
;
A
#
# COMPACT_ATOMS: atom_id res chain seq x y z
N MET A 1 4.38 -6.32 17.00
CA MET A 1 3.65 -5.77 15.82
C MET A 1 3.25 -6.86 14.83
N VAL A 2 4.17 -7.52 14.12
CA VAL A 2 3.80 -8.52 13.09
C VAL A 2 2.97 -9.67 13.64
N GLY A 3 3.33 -10.24 14.80
CA GLY A 3 2.51 -11.27 15.44
C GLY A 3 1.08 -10.82 15.70
N LYS A 4 0.90 -9.62 16.24
CA LYS A 4 -0.43 -9.02 16.46
C LYS A 4 -1.22 -8.87 15.15
N ALA A 5 -0.57 -8.46 14.06
CA ALA A 5 -1.19 -8.37 12.74
C ALA A 5 -1.56 -9.75 12.17
N CYS A 6 -0.90 -10.82 12.63
CA CYS A 6 -1.22 -12.20 12.30
C CYS A 6 -2.22 -12.85 13.28
N GLY A 7 -2.72 -12.12 14.27
CA GLY A 7 -3.61 -12.65 15.30
C GLY A 7 -2.95 -13.58 16.32
N VAL A 8 -1.61 -13.50 16.47
CA VAL A 8 -0.83 -14.30 17.43
C VAL A 8 -0.01 -13.39 18.35
N GLU A 9 0.38 -13.90 19.53
CA GLU A 9 1.12 -13.11 20.52
C GLU A 9 2.51 -12.67 19.99
N GLY A 10 3.19 -13.53 19.24
CA GLY A 10 4.48 -13.21 18.65
C GLY A 10 4.83 -14.15 17.50
N ILE A 11 5.77 -13.74 16.68
CA ILE A 11 6.27 -14.53 15.54
C ILE A 11 7.79 -14.42 15.50
N ARG A 12 8.46 -15.52 15.12
CA ARG A 12 9.92 -15.58 14.99
C ARG A 12 10.35 -15.42 13.53
N PRO A 13 11.54 -14.86 13.27
CA PRO A 13 12.10 -14.83 11.92
C PRO A 13 12.13 -16.23 11.27
N GLY A 14 11.84 -16.27 9.97
CA GLY A 14 11.82 -17.54 9.20
C GLY A 14 10.48 -18.29 9.26
N ILE A 15 9.52 -17.86 10.06
CA ILE A 15 8.18 -18.44 10.10
C ILE A 15 7.30 -17.76 9.06
N TYR A 16 6.59 -18.57 8.27
CA TYR A 16 5.56 -18.06 7.36
C TYR A 16 4.47 -17.32 8.13
N CYS A 17 4.05 -16.19 7.62
CA CYS A 17 2.97 -15.40 8.20
C CYS A 17 2.21 -14.56 7.16
N GLU A 18 0.98 -14.24 7.49
CA GLU A 18 0.08 -13.38 6.71
C GLU A 18 -0.42 -12.22 7.58
N PRO A 19 0.42 -11.20 7.82
CA PRO A 19 0.00 -10.05 8.61
C PRO A 19 -1.10 -9.27 7.88
N ARG A 20 -2.12 -8.86 8.62
CA ARG A 20 -3.13 -7.93 8.13
C ARG A 20 -2.49 -6.59 7.81
N MET A 21 -2.78 -6.08 6.61
CA MET A 21 -2.36 -4.76 6.16
C MET A 21 -3.43 -3.73 6.50
N SER A 22 -3.16 -2.88 7.46
CA SER A 22 -4.06 -1.77 7.79
C SER A 22 -3.96 -0.64 6.78
N THR A 23 -2.80 -0.47 6.17
CA THR A 23 -2.54 0.65 5.26
C THR A 23 -1.80 0.17 4.02
N VAL A 24 -2.32 0.50 2.85
CA VAL A 24 -1.71 0.18 1.55
C VAL A 24 -1.56 1.44 0.74
N GLY A 25 -0.33 1.75 0.32
CA GLY A 25 0.01 2.92 -0.46
C GLY A 25 0.39 2.58 -1.90
N SER A 26 -0.26 3.22 -2.85
CA SER A 26 0.11 3.19 -4.26
C SER A 26 0.51 4.59 -4.73
N GLN A 27 1.37 4.66 -5.72
CA GLN A 27 1.83 5.91 -6.29
C GLN A 27 1.72 5.89 -7.82
N ASP A 28 1.84 7.03 -8.43
CA ASP A 28 1.63 7.23 -9.87
C ASP A 28 2.57 6.41 -10.77
N THR A 29 3.80 6.14 -10.35
CA THR A 29 4.72 5.31 -11.13
C THR A 29 4.35 3.83 -11.14
N THR A 30 3.63 3.34 -10.15
CA THR A 30 3.18 1.94 -10.01
C THR A 30 1.66 1.78 -10.07
N GLY A 31 0.91 2.87 -9.98
CA GLY A 31 -0.55 2.87 -9.92
C GLY A 31 -1.23 2.18 -11.11
N PRO A 32 -0.84 2.44 -12.36
CA PRO A 32 -1.40 1.72 -13.51
C PRO A 32 -1.21 0.21 -13.44
N MET A 33 -0.01 -0.26 -13.09
CA MET A 33 0.28 -1.69 -12.90
C MET A 33 -0.54 -2.27 -11.74
N THR A 34 -0.58 -1.57 -10.60
CA THR A 34 -1.41 -1.98 -9.45
C THR A 34 -2.89 -2.09 -9.84
N ARG A 35 -3.41 -1.15 -10.62
CA ARG A 35 -4.78 -1.18 -11.13
C ARG A 35 -5.03 -2.40 -12.02
N ASP A 36 -4.12 -2.69 -12.91
CA ASP A 36 -4.28 -3.80 -13.86
C ASP A 36 -4.23 -5.15 -13.12
N GLU A 37 -3.33 -5.30 -12.17
CA GLU A 37 -3.27 -6.46 -11.28
C GLU A 37 -4.53 -6.60 -10.40
N LEU A 38 -5.08 -5.50 -9.89
CA LEU A 38 -6.36 -5.50 -9.16
C LEU A 38 -7.53 -5.96 -10.04
N LYS A 39 -7.52 -5.62 -11.34
CA LYS A 39 -8.52 -6.12 -12.29
C LYS A 39 -8.38 -7.62 -12.51
N GLU A 40 -7.16 -8.12 -12.64
CA GLU A 40 -6.89 -9.57 -12.77
C GLU A 40 -7.32 -10.36 -11.53
N LEU A 41 -7.17 -9.77 -10.34
CA LEU A 41 -7.67 -10.33 -9.09
C LEU A 41 -9.20 -10.22 -8.93
N ALA A 42 -9.91 -9.72 -9.93
CA ALA A 42 -11.34 -9.41 -9.85
C ALA A 42 -11.72 -8.60 -8.60
N CYS A 43 -10.87 -7.66 -8.21
CA CYS A 43 -11.06 -6.85 -7.01
C CYS A 43 -12.22 -5.87 -7.19
N LEU A 44 -13.33 -6.14 -6.51
CA LEU A 44 -14.52 -5.29 -6.49
C LEU A 44 -14.49 -4.23 -5.38
N GLY A 45 -13.71 -4.47 -4.34
CA GLY A 45 -13.52 -3.57 -3.21
C GLY A 45 -12.24 -3.90 -2.44
N PHE A 46 -11.78 -2.97 -1.61
CA PHE A 46 -10.59 -3.15 -0.80
C PHE A 46 -10.92 -3.74 0.57
N ASN A 47 -10.06 -4.65 1.04
CA ASN A 47 -10.15 -5.25 2.36
C ASN A 47 -9.15 -4.65 3.38
N SER A 48 -8.15 -3.90 2.94
CA SER A 48 -7.34 -3.10 3.85
C SER A 48 -8.12 -1.90 4.38
N ASP A 49 -7.85 -1.51 5.62
CA ASP A 49 -8.58 -0.41 6.27
C ASP A 49 -8.38 0.93 5.54
N LEU A 50 -7.20 1.15 4.95
CA LEU A 50 -6.89 2.32 4.13
C LEU A 50 -6.06 1.91 2.92
N VAL A 51 -6.59 2.15 1.74
CA VAL A 51 -5.85 2.10 0.47
C VAL A 51 -5.77 3.52 -0.09
N MET A 52 -4.56 4.00 -0.33
CA MET A 52 -4.32 5.38 -0.77
C MET A 52 -3.47 5.41 -2.04
N GLN A 53 -3.90 6.20 -3.02
CA GLN A 53 -3.20 6.50 -4.26
C GLN A 53 -2.68 7.93 -4.25
N SER A 54 -1.44 8.15 -4.63
CA SER A 54 -0.85 9.49 -4.79
C SER A 54 -0.30 9.72 -6.19
N PHE A 55 -0.04 10.99 -6.51
CA PHE A 55 0.52 11.45 -7.78
C PHE A 55 1.73 12.33 -7.53
N CYS A 56 2.72 11.80 -6.80
CA CYS A 56 3.86 12.58 -6.32
C CYS A 56 5.00 12.73 -7.35
N HIS A 57 5.12 11.85 -8.34
CA HIS A 57 6.18 11.89 -9.35
C HIS A 57 5.77 12.64 -10.61
N THR A 58 4.49 12.60 -10.97
CA THR A 58 3.97 13.19 -12.20
C THR A 58 3.29 14.55 -11.98
N ALA A 59 3.31 15.09 -10.76
CA ALA A 59 2.58 16.31 -10.40
C ALA A 59 3.13 17.57 -11.08
N ALA A 60 4.46 17.70 -11.21
CA ALA A 60 5.08 18.95 -11.61
C ALA A 60 5.16 19.14 -13.14
N TYR A 61 5.48 18.09 -13.86
CA TYR A 61 5.67 18.14 -15.32
C TYR A 61 5.06 16.90 -15.99
N PRO A 62 3.71 16.76 -15.97
CA PRO A 62 3.05 15.57 -16.50
C PRO A 62 3.14 15.51 -18.03
N LEU A 63 3.42 14.33 -18.54
CA LEU A 63 3.25 14.00 -19.95
C LEU A 63 1.75 13.73 -20.25
N PRO A 64 1.30 13.73 -21.52
CA PRO A 64 -0.10 13.44 -21.85
C PRO A 64 -0.62 12.13 -21.25
N LYS A 65 0.19 11.06 -21.25
CA LYS A 65 -0.15 9.78 -20.60
C LYS A 65 -0.34 9.89 -19.08
N ASP A 66 0.41 10.80 -18.43
CA ASP A 66 0.32 11.01 -16.99
C ASP A 66 -0.97 11.76 -16.64
N ILE A 67 -1.40 12.69 -17.49
CA ILE A 67 -2.68 13.39 -17.35
C ILE A 67 -3.84 12.40 -17.47
N GLU A 68 -3.82 11.51 -18.45
CA GLU A 68 -4.84 10.47 -18.61
C GLU A 68 -4.90 9.56 -17.37
N MET A 69 -3.74 9.14 -16.84
CA MET A 69 -3.65 8.38 -15.60
C MET A 69 -4.20 9.16 -14.40
N GLN A 70 -3.86 10.43 -14.27
CA GLN A 70 -4.33 11.30 -13.18
C GLN A 70 -5.85 11.49 -13.18
N HIS A 71 -6.49 11.36 -14.34
CA HIS A 71 -7.95 11.40 -14.48
C HIS A 71 -8.61 10.04 -14.23
N SER A 72 -8.05 8.96 -14.73
CA SER A 72 -8.69 7.64 -14.70
C SER A 72 -8.44 6.85 -13.41
N LEU A 73 -7.25 6.99 -12.80
CA LEU A 73 -6.87 6.21 -11.64
C LEU A 73 -7.65 6.57 -10.36
N PRO A 74 -7.99 7.86 -10.09
CA PRO A 74 -8.79 8.22 -8.92
C PRO A 74 -10.16 7.56 -8.88
N GLU A 75 -10.89 7.53 -9.99
CA GLU A 75 -12.19 6.87 -10.07
C GLU A 75 -12.07 5.38 -9.77
N PHE A 76 -11.07 4.72 -10.35
CA PHE A 76 -10.81 3.31 -10.10
C PHE A 76 -10.57 3.00 -8.61
N ILE A 77 -9.79 3.81 -7.92
CA ILE A 77 -9.48 3.65 -6.50
C ILE A 77 -10.68 3.96 -5.61
N GLN A 78 -11.36 5.08 -5.87
CA GLN A 78 -12.50 5.54 -5.06
C GLN A 78 -13.70 4.62 -5.15
N THR A 79 -14.01 4.08 -6.32
CA THR A 79 -15.11 3.13 -6.50
C THR A 79 -14.91 1.82 -5.75
N ARG A 80 -13.68 1.52 -5.29
CA ARG A 80 -13.32 0.35 -4.48
C ARG A 80 -13.15 0.65 -3.00
N GLY A 81 -13.49 1.87 -2.57
CA GLY A 81 -13.39 2.29 -1.16
C GLY A 81 -12.03 2.85 -0.76
N GLY A 82 -11.14 3.12 -1.71
CA GLY A 82 -9.86 3.78 -1.44
C GLY A 82 -9.92 5.30 -1.53
N VAL A 83 -8.81 5.94 -1.19
CA VAL A 83 -8.61 7.38 -1.24
C VAL A 83 -7.60 7.72 -2.33
N ALA A 84 -7.93 8.62 -3.23
CA ALA A 84 -7.01 9.17 -4.21
C ALA A 84 -6.70 10.63 -3.90
N LEU A 85 -5.41 10.93 -3.75
CA LEU A 85 -4.92 12.30 -3.64
C LEU A 85 -4.93 12.96 -5.02
N LYS A 86 -4.92 14.29 -5.05
CA LYS A 86 -4.75 15.04 -6.29
C LYS A 86 -3.26 15.27 -6.58
N PRO A 87 -2.87 15.48 -7.85
CA PRO A 87 -1.53 15.97 -8.16
C PRO A 87 -1.24 17.25 -7.39
N GLY A 88 -0.12 17.25 -6.64
CA GLY A 88 0.26 18.38 -5.79
C GLY A 88 -0.16 18.29 -4.32
N ASP A 89 -1.02 17.35 -3.92
CA ASP A 89 -1.41 17.16 -2.51
C ASP A 89 -0.28 16.64 -1.62
N GLY A 90 0.82 16.22 -2.21
CA GLY A 90 2.02 15.75 -1.51
C GLY A 90 2.38 14.31 -1.81
N ILE A 91 3.46 13.87 -1.16
CA ILE A 91 4.02 12.54 -1.35
C ILE A 91 3.33 11.50 -0.49
N ILE A 92 3.21 10.28 -1.02
CA ILE A 92 2.51 9.17 -0.36
C ILE A 92 3.05 8.88 1.04
N HIS A 93 4.37 8.93 1.24
CA HIS A 93 5.00 8.64 2.53
C HIS A 93 4.52 9.58 3.64
N SER A 94 4.42 10.87 3.34
CA SER A 94 3.99 11.87 4.32
C SER A 94 2.54 11.65 4.75
N TRP A 95 1.70 11.25 3.83
CA TRP A 95 0.29 10.94 4.12
C TRP A 95 0.15 9.63 4.91
N LEU A 96 0.78 8.56 4.47
CA LEU A 96 0.73 7.27 5.17
C LEU A 96 1.30 7.35 6.59
N ASN A 97 2.38 8.11 6.79
CA ASN A 97 2.98 8.34 8.11
C ASN A 97 2.03 9.05 9.09
N ARG A 98 1.09 9.85 8.57
CA ARG A 98 0.06 10.51 9.40
C ARG A 98 -1.15 9.63 9.67
N MET A 99 -1.41 8.66 8.79
CA MET A 99 -2.60 7.81 8.86
C MET A 99 -2.35 6.49 9.57
N LEU A 100 -1.10 6.03 9.63
CA LEU A 100 -0.76 4.79 10.30
C LEU A 100 -0.73 4.97 11.82
N LEU A 101 -1.52 4.17 12.51
CA LEU A 101 -1.53 4.13 13.97
C LEU A 101 -0.38 3.25 14.52
N PRO A 102 0.04 3.46 15.78
CA PRO A 102 1.01 2.59 16.43
C PRO A 102 0.59 1.11 16.38
N ASP A 103 1.58 0.23 16.29
CA ASP A 103 1.39 -1.23 16.23
C ASP A 103 0.72 -1.78 14.96
N MET A 104 0.50 -0.95 13.95
CA MET A 104 -0.06 -1.38 12.69
C MET A 104 1.01 -1.79 11.69
N VAL A 105 0.60 -2.60 10.72
CA VAL A 105 1.43 -3.08 9.61
C VAL A 105 0.85 -2.57 8.31
N GLY A 106 1.70 -2.08 7.42
CA GLY A 106 1.30 -1.59 6.12
C GLY A 106 2.30 -1.93 5.03
N THR A 107 1.93 -1.67 3.79
CA THR A 107 2.78 -1.83 2.62
C THR A 107 2.62 -0.66 1.66
N GLY A 108 3.55 -0.50 0.74
CA GLY A 108 3.47 0.53 -0.29
C GLY A 108 4.39 0.25 -1.47
N GLY A 109 4.02 0.76 -2.62
CA GLY A 109 4.72 0.60 -3.89
C GLY A 109 5.98 1.46 -4.03
N ASP A 110 6.53 1.97 -2.95
CA ASP A 110 7.74 2.79 -2.96
C ASP A 110 8.75 2.31 -1.92
N SER A 111 10.02 2.22 -2.32
CA SER A 111 11.12 1.79 -1.45
C SER A 111 11.39 2.72 -0.26
N HIS A 112 10.90 3.96 -0.32
CA HIS A 112 11.03 4.94 0.75
C HIS A 112 9.85 4.96 1.73
N THR A 113 8.83 4.14 1.50
CA THR A 113 7.70 4.01 2.44
C THR A 113 8.19 3.39 3.74
N ARG A 114 8.34 4.20 4.76
CA ARG A 114 8.79 3.82 6.11
C ARG A 114 7.86 4.45 7.13
N PHE A 115 7.40 3.66 8.08
CA PHE A 115 6.48 4.13 9.12
C PHE A 115 7.21 4.26 10.45
N PRO A 116 7.21 5.43 11.07
CA PRO A 116 7.92 5.63 12.33
C PRO A 116 7.26 4.94 13.53
N LEU A 117 5.95 4.72 13.49
CA LEU A 117 5.17 4.16 14.60
C LEU A 117 4.68 2.73 14.35
N GLY A 118 4.85 2.22 13.15
CA GLY A 118 4.42 0.90 12.74
C GLY A 118 5.50 0.20 11.90
N ILE A 119 5.12 -0.85 11.23
CA ILE A 119 5.97 -1.57 10.28
C ILE A 119 5.44 -1.36 8.87
N SER A 120 6.32 -1.02 7.94
CA SER A 120 6.00 -1.01 6.52
C SER A 120 6.92 -1.94 5.75
N PHE A 121 6.34 -2.63 4.79
CA PHE A 121 7.05 -3.45 3.85
C PHE A 121 6.96 -2.79 2.47
N PRO A 122 8.07 -2.28 1.90
CA PRO A 122 8.06 -1.84 0.52
C PRO A 122 7.82 -3.05 -0.39
N ALA A 123 6.93 -2.87 -1.36
CA ALA A 123 6.48 -3.97 -2.20
C ALA A 123 6.37 -3.52 -3.67
N GLY A 124 6.48 -4.46 -4.59
CA GLY A 124 6.11 -4.25 -5.98
C GLY A 124 4.59 -4.11 -6.15
N SER A 125 4.15 -3.70 -7.35
CA SER A 125 2.74 -3.45 -7.68
C SER A 125 1.83 -4.65 -7.36
N GLY A 126 2.26 -5.87 -7.66
CA GLY A 126 1.49 -7.08 -7.38
C GLY A 126 1.22 -7.30 -5.90
N LEU A 127 2.23 -7.14 -5.05
CA LEU A 127 2.04 -7.25 -3.60
C LEU A 127 1.18 -6.11 -3.03
N VAL A 128 1.28 -4.91 -3.60
CA VAL A 128 0.41 -3.78 -3.24
C VAL A 128 -1.04 -4.08 -3.62
N ALA A 129 -1.29 -4.59 -4.82
CA ALA A 129 -2.61 -4.99 -5.27
C ALA A 129 -3.20 -6.12 -4.41
N PHE A 130 -2.40 -7.14 -4.11
CA PHE A 130 -2.78 -8.25 -3.26
C PHE A 130 -3.13 -7.78 -1.84
N GLY A 131 -2.29 -6.93 -1.24
CA GLY A 131 -2.54 -6.32 0.07
C GLY A 131 -3.82 -5.50 0.10
N ALA A 132 -4.09 -4.71 -0.95
CA ALA A 132 -5.31 -3.93 -1.06
C ALA A 132 -6.56 -4.81 -1.19
N ALA A 133 -6.52 -5.82 -2.06
CA ALA A 133 -7.65 -6.70 -2.36
C ALA A 133 -7.99 -7.64 -1.19
N LEU A 134 -7.00 -8.25 -0.56
CA LEU A 134 -7.18 -9.25 0.49
C LEU A 134 -7.01 -8.72 1.91
N GLY A 135 -6.42 -7.54 2.08
CA GLY A 135 -6.14 -6.97 3.39
C GLY A 135 -5.00 -7.67 4.15
N ALA A 136 -4.24 -8.52 3.47
CA ALA A 136 -3.08 -9.22 4.03
C ALA A 136 -2.03 -9.49 2.94
N VAL A 137 -0.80 -9.75 3.36
CA VAL A 137 0.30 -10.12 2.45
C VAL A 137 1.07 -11.28 3.05
N SER A 138 1.42 -12.26 2.23
CA SER A 138 2.19 -13.43 2.66
C SER A 138 3.68 -13.13 2.77
N TYR A 139 4.28 -13.49 3.88
CA TYR A 139 5.72 -13.39 4.12
C TYR A 139 6.30 -14.71 4.60
N THR A 140 7.42 -15.12 4.01
CA THR A 140 8.17 -16.32 4.42
C THR A 140 9.47 -16.00 5.15
N HIS A 141 9.97 -14.76 5.03
CA HIS A 141 11.27 -14.35 5.56
C HIS A 141 11.23 -12.95 6.17
N LEU A 142 10.81 -12.87 7.43
CA LEU A 142 11.02 -11.67 8.23
C LEU A 142 12.45 -11.68 8.79
N ARG A 143 13.19 -10.62 8.56
CA ARG A 143 14.49 -10.41 9.20
C ARG A 143 14.30 -10.03 10.66
N ALA A 144 15.29 -10.33 11.51
CA ALA A 144 15.18 -10.09 12.95
C ALA A 144 14.90 -8.62 13.34
N HIS A 145 15.33 -7.66 12.52
CA HIS A 145 15.08 -6.23 12.74
C HIS A 145 13.64 -5.79 12.37
N GLU A 146 12.90 -6.60 11.62
CA GLU A 146 11.51 -6.34 11.23
C GLU A 146 10.49 -6.83 12.27
N THR A 147 10.96 -7.60 13.25
CA THR A 147 10.12 -8.21 14.30
C THR A 147 10.18 -7.51 15.65
N ARG A 148 10.96 -6.43 15.78
CA ARG A 148 11.10 -5.65 17.01
C ARG A 148 10.06 -4.58 17.15
#